data_cfe14d463279dff3282ef80d946d5124
#
_entry.id   cfe14d463279dff3282ef80d946d5124
#
_cell.length_a   1.000
_cell.length_b   1.000
_cell.length_c   1.000
_cell.angle_alpha   90.00
_cell.angle_beta   90.00
_cell.angle_gamma   90.00
#
_symmetry.space_group_name_H-M   'P 1'
#
loop_
_entity.id
_entity.type
_entity.pdbx_description
1 polymer ?
#
loop_
_entity_poly.entity_id
_entity_poly.type
_entity_poly.pdbx_seq_one_letter_code
_entity_poly.pdbx_strand_id
1 'polypeptide(L)'
;MISANNITLRVGKKALFEDVNIKFTEGNCYGLIGANGAGKSTFLKILSGQLEPTNGDIVITPGQRLSFLQQDHFKYDSFNVLDTVIMGNARLYEIMKEKEAIYAKEDFTDEDGIRASELEGEFAEMNGWEAESDAATLLNGLGIESELHYTQMADLTGSQKVKVLLAQALFGNPDILLLDEPTNHLDLPAIEWLEEFLINFDNTVIVVSHDRYFLNKVCTHTADIDYGKIQLYAGNYDFWFESSQLLIKQMKEAKRKRKKSKSFRNLFPDSVPTLPNPNRQPPVSVHWKKSSWMICVLPVVSIHTSTSVQTARLAMKCLWSKTSPRLLMA
;
A
#
# COMPACT_ATOMS: atom_id res chain seq x y z
N MET A 1 -2.37 11.65 -1.93
CA MET A 1 -2.86 10.72 -0.89
C MET A 1 -4.13 10.02 -1.35
N ILE A 2 -4.25 8.69 -1.18
CA ILE A 2 -5.47 7.92 -1.48
C ILE A 2 -5.91 7.14 -0.23
N SER A 3 -7.22 7.13 0.05
CA SER A 3 -7.80 6.39 1.17
C SER A 3 -9.01 5.58 0.74
N ALA A 4 -9.09 4.36 1.23
CA ALA A 4 -10.22 3.45 1.07
C ALA A 4 -10.97 3.38 2.41
N ASN A 5 -12.27 3.71 2.41
CA ASN A 5 -13.10 3.79 3.60
C ASN A 5 -14.23 2.75 3.51
N ASN A 6 -14.24 1.82 4.47
CA ASN A 6 -15.25 0.76 4.62
C ASN A 6 -15.48 -0.06 3.33
N ILE A 7 -14.42 -0.26 2.54
CA ILE A 7 -14.52 -0.99 1.28
C ILE A 7 -14.89 -2.44 1.53
N THR A 8 -15.99 -2.84 0.94
CA THR A 8 -16.47 -4.22 0.92
C THR A 8 -16.73 -4.62 -0.53
N LEU A 9 -16.18 -5.75 -0.95
CA LEU A 9 -16.49 -6.35 -2.24
C LEU A 9 -16.98 -7.77 -2.07
N ARG A 10 -18.17 -8.05 -2.63
CA ARG A 10 -18.77 -9.38 -2.65
C ARG A 10 -18.86 -9.92 -4.08
N VAL A 11 -18.35 -11.13 -4.27
CA VAL A 11 -18.50 -11.88 -5.51
C VAL A 11 -19.48 -13.04 -5.25
N GLY A 12 -20.73 -12.84 -5.64
CA GLY A 12 -21.82 -13.74 -5.30
C GLY A 12 -22.08 -13.80 -3.78
N LYS A 13 -22.01 -14.99 -3.19
CA LYS A 13 -22.23 -15.19 -1.74
C LYS A 13 -20.98 -15.01 -0.88
N LYS A 14 -19.80 -14.90 -1.49
CA LYS A 14 -18.53 -14.81 -0.77
C LYS A 14 -18.02 -13.36 -0.85
N ALA A 15 -17.68 -12.80 0.32
CA ALA A 15 -16.94 -11.56 0.36
C ALA A 15 -15.47 -11.83 0.04
N LEU A 16 -14.90 -11.03 -0.85
CA LEU A 16 -13.49 -11.03 -1.16
C LEU A 16 -12.74 -10.29 -0.05
N PHE A 17 -13.27 -9.13 0.35
CA PHE A 17 -12.86 -8.37 1.54
C PHE A 17 -14.04 -7.59 2.12
N GLU A 18 -14.01 -7.35 3.43
CA GLU A 18 -15.07 -6.68 4.19
C GLU A 18 -14.47 -5.61 5.11
N ASP A 19 -15.14 -4.45 5.14
CA ASP A 19 -14.84 -3.32 6.04
C ASP A 19 -13.36 -2.89 6.01
N VAL A 20 -12.78 -2.81 4.82
CA VAL A 20 -11.39 -2.39 4.64
C VAL A 20 -11.29 -0.89 4.79
N ASN A 21 -10.46 -0.47 5.76
CA ASN A 21 -10.10 0.92 5.99
C ASN A 21 -8.58 1.04 5.89
N ILE A 22 -8.07 1.69 4.83
CA ILE A 22 -6.65 1.83 4.60
C ILE A 22 -6.35 3.19 3.94
N LYS A 23 -5.22 3.77 4.33
CA LYS A 23 -4.75 5.06 3.84
C LYS A 23 -3.32 4.93 3.33
N PHE A 24 -3.11 5.37 2.10
CA PHE A 24 -1.80 5.42 1.46
C PHE A 24 -1.34 6.88 1.40
N THR A 25 -0.14 7.12 1.92
CA THR A 25 0.46 8.47 2.03
C THR A 25 1.58 8.64 1.02
N GLU A 26 1.85 9.88 0.65
CA GLU A 26 2.92 10.26 -0.27
C GLU A 26 4.30 9.85 0.24
N GLY A 27 5.25 9.70 -0.67
CA GLY A 27 6.63 9.32 -0.37
C GLY A 27 6.80 7.86 0.07
N ASN A 28 5.81 7.00 -0.19
CA ASN A 28 5.86 5.60 0.21
C ASN A 28 5.50 4.65 -0.93
N CYS A 29 6.23 3.54 -0.98
CA CYS A 29 5.92 2.42 -1.84
C CYS A 29 5.28 1.29 -1.02
N TYR A 30 4.07 0.89 -1.41
CA TYR A 30 3.25 -0.12 -0.75
C TYR A 30 3.22 -1.41 -1.57
N GLY A 31 3.81 -2.48 -1.06
CA GLY A 31 3.69 -3.81 -1.64
C GLY A 31 2.39 -4.49 -1.20
N LEU A 32 1.48 -4.76 -2.13
CA LEU A 32 0.24 -5.46 -1.85
C LEU A 32 0.45 -6.96 -2.05
N ILE A 33 0.38 -7.71 -0.98
CA ILE A 33 0.62 -9.15 -0.94
C ILE A 33 -0.61 -9.93 -0.49
N GLY A 34 -0.59 -11.23 -0.68
CA GLY A 34 -1.67 -12.13 -0.29
C GLY A 34 -1.72 -13.37 -1.18
N ALA A 35 -2.52 -14.35 -0.82
CA ALA A 35 -2.67 -15.59 -1.58
C ALA A 35 -3.22 -15.34 -3.01
N ASN A 36 -2.99 -16.30 -3.92
CA ASN A 36 -3.62 -16.24 -5.24
C ASN A 36 -5.13 -16.28 -5.10
N GLY A 37 -5.82 -15.36 -5.79
CA GLY A 37 -7.27 -15.20 -5.67
C GLY A 37 -7.75 -14.45 -4.42
N ALA A 38 -6.85 -13.87 -3.61
CA ALA A 38 -7.21 -13.03 -2.45
C ALA A 38 -7.84 -11.69 -2.85
N GLY A 39 -7.72 -11.29 -4.13
CA GLY A 39 -8.33 -10.05 -4.64
C GLY A 39 -7.35 -8.89 -4.82
N LYS A 40 -6.04 -9.14 -4.90
CA LYS A 40 -5.01 -8.09 -5.08
C LYS A 40 -5.29 -7.18 -6.28
N SER A 41 -5.33 -7.75 -7.49
CA SER A 41 -5.64 -7.00 -8.72
C SER A 41 -7.04 -6.39 -8.70
N THR A 42 -7.99 -7.06 -8.05
CA THR A 42 -9.35 -6.54 -7.88
C THR A 42 -9.36 -5.30 -6.98
N PHE A 43 -8.56 -5.31 -5.92
CA PHE A 43 -8.42 -4.14 -5.04
C PHE A 43 -7.75 -2.96 -5.77
N LEU A 44 -6.72 -3.21 -6.60
CA LEU A 44 -6.14 -2.16 -7.45
C LEU A 44 -7.17 -1.57 -8.44
N LYS A 45 -8.02 -2.42 -9.04
CA LYS A 45 -9.11 -1.94 -9.92
C LYS A 45 -10.15 -1.09 -9.19
N ILE A 46 -10.41 -1.38 -7.92
CA ILE A 46 -11.27 -0.52 -7.08
C ILE A 46 -10.57 0.81 -6.82
N LEU A 47 -9.29 0.79 -6.41
CA LEU A 47 -8.52 2.02 -6.18
C LEU A 47 -8.41 2.90 -7.42
N SER A 48 -8.33 2.30 -8.62
CA SER A 48 -8.31 3.03 -9.90
C SER A 48 -9.67 3.52 -10.38
N GLY A 49 -10.77 3.18 -9.68
CA GLY A 49 -12.13 3.50 -10.12
C GLY A 49 -12.67 2.66 -11.28
N GLN A 50 -11.93 1.62 -11.73
CA GLN A 50 -12.37 0.72 -12.80
C GLN A 50 -13.44 -0.28 -12.33
N LEU A 51 -13.54 -0.49 -11.03
CA LEU A 51 -14.50 -1.39 -10.42
C LEU A 51 -15.11 -0.71 -9.20
N GLU A 52 -16.44 -0.62 -9.17
CA GLU A 52 -17.17 -0.10 -8.01
C GLU A 52 -17.21 -1.15 -6.88
N PRO A 53 -16.91 -0.78 -5.64
CA PRO A 53 -17.08 -1.67 -4.50
C PRO A 53 -18.57 -1.89 -4.21
N THR A 54 -18.90 -3.00 -3.53
CA THR A 54 -20.27 -3.26 -3.08
C THR A 54 -20.70 -2.27 -2.00
N ASN A 55 -19.77 -1.81 -1.18
CA ASN A 55 -19.98 -0.80 -0.13
C ASN A 55 -18.68 -0.06 0.13
N GLY A 56 -18.79 1.18 0.64
CA GLY A 56 -17.65 2.05 0.92
C GLY A 56 -17.28 2.93 -0.27
N ASP A 57 -16.30 3.80 -0.06
CA ASP A 57 -15.85 4.79 -1.03
C ASP A 57 -14.32 4.95 -1.02
N ILE A 58 -13.80 5.44 -2.15
CA ILE A 58 -12.40 5.81 -2.30
C ILE A 58 -12.32 7.32 -2.40
N VAL A 59 -11.45 7.89 -1.58
CA VAL A 59 -11.19 9.32 -1.57
C VAL A 59 -9.74 9.56 -2.02
N ILE A 60 -9.61 10.28 -3.13
CA ILE A 60 -8.33 10.78 -3.65
C ILE A 60 -8.30 12.28 -3.37
N THR A 61 -7.16 12.80 -2.93
CA THR A 61 -6.99 14.24 -2.74
C THR A 61 -7.26 14.99 -4.05
N PRO A 62 -8.11 16.01 -4.07
CA PRO A 62 -8.40 16.77 -5.28
C PRO A 62 -7.13 17.30 -5.95
N GLY A 63 -7.08 17.23 -7.29
CA GLY A 63 -5.93 17.67 -8.10
C GLY A 63 -4.83 16.63 -8.26
N GLN A 64 -4.88 15.48 -7.57
CA GLN A 64 -3.90 14.43 -7.75
C GLN A 64 -4.24 13.52 -8.93
N ARG A 65 -3.21 13.24 -9.73
CA ARG A 65 -3.29 12.36 -10.90
C ARG A 65 -2.97 10.93 -10.50
N LEU A 66 -3.89 10.02 -10.81
CA LEU A 66 -3.71 8.58 -10.64
C LEU A 66 -3.36 7.95 -11.97
N SER A 67 -2.31 7.13 -11.99
CA SER A 67 -1.93 6.29 -13.12
C SER A 67 -2.05 4.81 -12.75
N PHE A 68 -2.57 4.01 -13.67
CA PHE A 68 -2.74 2.57 -13.51
C PHE A 68 -2.14 1.82 -14.69
N LEU A 69 -1.29 0.84 -14.43
CA LEU A 69 -0.69 0.00 -15.45
C LEU A 69 -1.78 -0.82 -16.17
N GLN A 70 -2.01 -0.49 -17.44
CA GLN A 70 -2.97 -1.18 -18.30
C GLN A 70 -2.45 -2.59 -18.65
N GLN A 71 -3.36 -3.58 -18.62
CA GLN A 71 -3.05 -4.96 -19.01
C GLN A 71 -3.52 -5.30 -20.43
N ASP A 72 -4.29 -4.39 -21.07
CA ASP A 72 -4.76 -4.58 -22.45
C ASP A 72 -3.70 -4.11 -23.44
N HIS A 73 -2.98 -5.08 -24.00
CA HIS A 73 -1.87 -4.84 -24.92
C HIS A 73 -2.29 -4.39 -26.32
N PHE A 74 -3.57 -4.52 -26.68
CA PHE A 74 -4.06 -4.26 -28.03
C PHE A 74 -4.79 -2.93 -28.18
N LYS A 75 -5.12 -2.30 -27.07
CA LYS A 75 -5.88 -1.05 -27.05
C LYS A 75 -5.24 0.07 -27.87
N TYR A 76 -3.92 0.08 -27.95
CA TYR A 76 -3.14 1.15 -28.55
C TYR A 76 -2.47 0.78 -29.87
N ASP A 77 -2.84 -0.34 -30.50
CA ASP A 77 -2.21 -0.85 -31.73
C ASP A 77 -2.22 0.11 -32.90
N SER A 78 -3.16 1.06 -32.96
CA SER A 78 -3.27 2.09 -33.99
C SER A 78 -2.42 3.33 -33.77
N PHE A 79 -1.76 3.44 -32.61
CA PHE A 79 -0.92 4.60 -32.26
C PHE A 79 0.55 4.27 -32.36
N ASN A 80 1.40 5.29 -32.50
CA ASN A 80 2.84 5.09 -32.41
C ASN A 80 3.29 4.97 -30.94
N VAL A 81 4.46 4.42 -30.76
CA VAL A 81 5.03 4.11 -29.43
C VAL A 81 5.14 5.35 -28.58
N LEU A 82 5.69 6.43 -29.13
CA LEU A 82 5.93 7.67 -28.38
C LEU A 82 4.61 8.33 -27.96
N ASP A 83 3.65 8.45 -28.87
CA ASP A 83 2.30 8.96 -28.58
C ASP A 83 1.61 8.12 -27.48
N THR A 84 1.76 6.79 -27.54
CA THR A 84 1.19 5.89 -26.54
C THR A 84 1.73 6.20 -25.14
N VAL A 85 3.03 6.47 -25.00
CA VAL A 85 3.61 6.86 -23.70
C VAL A 85 3.06 8.20 -23.23
N ILE A 86 3.01 9.21 -24.11
CA ILE A 86 2.50 10.56 -23.77
C ILE A 86 1.02 10.52 -23.36
N MET A 87 0.21 9.60 -23.92
CA MET A 87 -1.19 9.35 -23.48
C MET A 87 -1.32 8.94 -22.00
N GLY A 88 -0.23 8.60 -21.32
CA GLY A 88 -0.19 8.42 -19.86
C GLY A 88 -0.58 9.69 -19.10
N ASN A 89 -0.38 10.86 -19.71
CA ASN A 89 -0.96 12.12 -19.28
C ASN A 89 -2.03 12.57 -20.30
N ALA A 90 -3.28 12.12 -20.09
CA ALA A 90 -4.36 12.33 -21.02
C ALA A 90 -4.56 13.82 -21.34
N ARG A 91 -4.49 14.71 -20.34
CA ARG A 91 -4.68 16.14 -20.55
C ARG A 91 -3.59 16.75 -21.44
N LEU A 92 -2.34 16.36 -21.21
CA LEU A 92 -1.22 16.81 -22.03
C LEU A 92 -1.37 16.38 -23.50
N TYR A 93 -1.76 15.12 -23.70
CA TYR A 93 -1.98 14.57 -25.04
C TYR A 93 -3.15 15.26 -25.76
N GLU A 94 -4.26 15.53 -25.06
CA GLU A 94 -5.40 16.31 -25.60
C GLU A 94 -4.96 17.70 -26.04
N ILE A 95 -4.18 18.42 -25.22
CA ILE A 95 -3.65 19.74 -25.55
C ILE A 95 -2.76 19.67 -26.81
N MET A 96 -1.89 18.66 -26.90
CA MET A 96 -1.04 18.48 -28.10
C MET A 96 -1.90 18.31 -29.36
N LYS A 97 -2.90 17.46 -29.31
CA LYS A 97 -3.78 17.20 -30.46
C LYS A 97 -4.69 18.39 -30.79
N GLU A 98 -5.20 19.10 -29.79
CA GLU A 98 -6.00 20.31 -29.99
C GLU A 98 -5.15 21.42 -30.64
N LYS A 99 -3.91 21.63 -30.18
CA LYS A 99 -2.97 22.56 -30.79
C LYS A 99 -2.67 22.20 -32.25
N GLU A 100 -2.31 20.94 -32.51
CA GLU A 100 -2.08 20.46 -33.89
C GLU A 100 -3.29 20.72 -34.79
N ALA A 101 -4.51 20.46 -34.29
CA ALA A 101 -5.72 20.69 -35.04
C ALA A 101 -6.01 22.16 -35.30
N ILE A 102 -5.74 23.07 -34.33
CA ILE A 102 -5.90 24.51 -34.47
C ILE A 102 -4.92 25.04 -35.51
N TYR A 103 -3.63 24.66 -35.42
CA TYR A 103 -2.59 25.15 -36.35
C TYR A 103 -2.72 24.56 -37.77
N ALA A 104 -3.39 23.43 -37.95
CA ALA A 104 -3.66 22.82 -39.24
C ALA A 104 -4.87 23.44 -39.98
N LYS A 105 -5.62 24.36 -39.36
CA LYS A 105 -6.74 25.05 -40.01
C LYS A 105 -6.28 25.97 -41.11
N GLU A 106 -6.91 25.90 -42.25
CA GLU A 106 -6.68 26.84 -43.37
C GLU A 106 -7.21 28.25 -43.06
N ASP A 107 -8.35 28.32 -42.38
CA ASP A 107 -8.99 29.55 -41.91
C ASP A 107 -8.74 29.76 -40.42
N PHE A 108 -7.59 30.33 -40.07
CA PHE A 108 -7.24 30.63 -38.68
C PHE A 108 -7.93 31.92 -38.23
N THR A 109 -8.77 31.84 -37.20
CA THR A 109 -9.55 32.96 -36.67
C THR A 109 -8.88 33.58 -35.43
N ASP A 110 -9.31 34.81 -35.05
CA ASP A 110 -8.85 35.43 -33.80
C ASP A 110 -9.18 34.60 -32.57
N GLU A 111 -10.33 33.89 -32.59
CA GLU A 111 -10.74 32.96 -31.51
C GLU A 111 -9.80 31.76 -31.40
N ASP A 112 -9.35 31.23 -32.56
CA ASP A 112 -8.35 30.16 -32.58
C ASP A 112 -7.01 30.64 -32.03
N GLY A 113 -6.64 31.91 -32.25
CA GLY A 113 -5.44 32.51 -31.68
C GLY A 113 -5.51 32.62 -30.16
N ILE A 114 -6.64 33.06 -29.61
CA ILE A 114 -6.84 33.12 -28.16
C ILE A 114 -6.76 31.71 -27.54
N ARG A 115 -7.47 30.74 -28.15
CA ARG A 115 -7.47 29.37 -27.68
C ARG A 115 -6.11 28.70 -27.75
N ALA A 116 -5.35 28.93 -28.84
CA ALA A 116 -3.97 28.45 -28.97
C ALA A 116 -3.07 29.00 -27.85
N SER A 117 -3.21 30.30 -27.53
CA SER A 117 -2.43 30.93 -26.44
C SER A 117 -2.75 30.37 -25.07
N GLU A 118 -4.02 30.07 -24.77
CA GLU A 118 -4.41 29.39 -23.54
C GLU A 118 -3.79 27.98 -23.45
N LEU A 119 -3.87 27.23 -24.53
CA LEU A 119 -3.30 25.87 -24.61
C LEU A 119 -1.78 25.87 -24.50
N GLU A 120 -1.08 26.90 -25.05
CA GLU A 120 0.35 27.07 -24.86
C GLU A 120 0.72 27.29 -23.39
N GLY A 121 -0.09 28.08 -22.66
CA GLY A 121 0.09 28.27 -21.22
C GLY A 121 -0.05 26.96 -20.45
N GLU A 122 -1.16 26.22 -20.65
CA GLU A 122 -1.37 24.92 -20.01
C GLU A 122 -0.28 23.89 -20.38
N PHE A 123 0.15 23.89 -21.65
CA PHE A 123 1.21 23.02 -22.15
C PHE A 123 2.55 23.28 -21.47
N ALA A 124 2.90 24.55 -21.29
CA ALA A 124 4.11 24.95 -20.58
C ALA A 124 4.06 24.56 -19.09
N GLU A 125 2.91 24.75 -18.43
CA GLU A 125 2.72 24.36 -17.02
C GLU A 125 2.89 22.83 -16.79
N MET A 126 2.56 22.03 -17.81
CA MET A 126 2.73 20.56 -17.78
C MET A 126 4.07 20.06 -18.28
N ASN A 127 5.07 20.95 -18.50
CA ASN A 127 6.36 20.61 -19.10
C ASN A 127 6.23 19.94 -20.49
N GLY A 128 5.22 20.34 -21.27
CA GLY A 128 4.89 19.70 -22.54
C GLY A 128 6.03 19.75 -23.58
N TRP A 129 6.91 20.75 -23.52
CA TRP A 129 8.07 20.86 -24.40
C TRP A 129 9.10 19.75 -24.20
N GLU A 130 9.16 19.14 -23.01
CA GLU A 130 10.06 18.03 -22.68
C GLU A 130 9.37 16.67 -22.81
N ALA A 131 8.06 16.63 -23.11
CA ALA A 131 7.25 15.42 -23.10
C ALA A 131 7.81 14.29 -23.99
N GLU A 132 8.28 14.61 -25.21
CA GLU A 132 8.88 13.62 -26.12
C GLU A 132 10.22 13.10 -25.57
N SER A 133 11.04 13.99 -25.01
CA SER A 133 12.34 13.63 -24.42
C SER A 133 12.16 12.75 -23.19
N ASP A 134 11.19 13.09 -22.34
CA ASP A 134 10.87 12.31 -21.14
C ASP A 134 10.32 10.92 -21.51
N ALA A 135 9.40 10.86 -22.48
CA ALA A 135 8.88 9.60 -23.01
C ALA A 135 10.00 8.73 -23.61
N ALA A 136 10.91 9.32 -24.39
CA ALA A 136 12.06 8.63 -24.95
C ALA A 136 13.02 8.11 -23.86
N THR A 137 13.22 8.89 -22.79
CA THR A 137 14.05 8.48 -21.64
C THR A 137 13.46 7.28 -20.93
N LEU A 138 12.15 7.24 -20.67
CA LEU A 138 11.45 6.10 -20.08
C LEU A 138 11.54 4.84 -20.97
N LEU A 139 11.33 5.01 -22.28
CA LEU A 139 11.42 3.90 -23.25
C LEU A 139 12.83 3.31 -23.31
N ASN A 140 13.86 4.17 -23.41
CA ASN A 140 15.25 3.73 -23.42
C ASN A 140 15.64 3.02 -22.11
N GLY A 141 15.19 3.52 -20.96
CA GLY A 141 15.41 2.90 -19.67
C GLY A 141 14.80 1.51 -19.57
N LEU A 142 13.64 1.28 -20.18
CA LEU A 142 13.00 -0.02 -20.27
C LEU A 142 13.56 -0.90 -21.41
N GLY A 143 14.57 -0.43 -22.14
CA GLY A 143 15.23 -1.20 -23.20
C GLY A 143 14.43 -1.26 -24.51
N ILE A 144 13.67 -0.21 -24.83
CA ILE A 144 13.08 0.01 -26.15
C ILE A 144 14.00 0.93 -26.93
N GLU A 145 14.56 0.42 -28.02
CA GLU A 145 15.51 1.15 -28.86
C GLU A 145 14.87 2.37 -29.53
N SER A 146 15.63 3.46 -29.69
CA SER A 146 15.12 4.73 -30.24
C SER A 146 14.55 4.61 -31.65
N GLU A 147 14.98 3.62 -32.42
CA GLU A 147 14.45 3.30 -33.75
C GLU A 147 12.96 2.87 -33.70
N LEU A 148 12.53 2.27 -32.59
CA LEU A 148 11.17 1.80 -32.39
C LEU A 148 10.22 2.88 -31.87
N HIS A 149 10.73 4.04 -31.42
CA HIS A 149 9.88 5.08 -30.79
C HIS A 149 8.82 5.64 -31.73
N TYR A 150 9.11 5.69 -33.04
CA TYR A 150 8.20 6.22 -34.06
C TYR A 150 7.45 5.12 -34.84
N THR A 151 7.62 3.84 -34.49
CA THR A 151 6.89 2.72 -35.07
C THR A 151 5.51 2.59 -34.45
N GLN A 152 4.60 1.87 -35.12
CA GLN A 152 3.28 1.60 -34.56
C GLN A 152 3.35 0.53 -33.47
N MET A 153 2.49 0.66 -32.47
CA MET A 153 2.37 -0.34 -31.41
C MET A 153 2.04 -1.74 -31.97
N ALA A 154 1.28 -1.82 -33.10
CA ALA A 154 0.97 -3.09 -33.75
C ALA A 154 2.21 -3.88 -34.16
N ASP A 155 3.29 -3.21 -34.54
CA ASP A 155 4.54 -3.82 -35.05
C ASP A 155 5.44 -4.38 -33.93
N LEU A 156 5.14 -4.01 -32.66
CA LEU A 156 5.91 -4.46 -31.51
C LEU A 156 5.57 -5.88 -31.08
N THR A 157 6.56 -6.57 -30.53
CA THR A 157 6.34 -7.84 -29.83
C THR A 157 5.53 -7.66 -28.55
N GLY A 158 4.88 -8.70 -28.06
CA GLY A 158 4.09 -8.63 -26.82
C GLY A 158 4.89 -8.11 -25.61
N SER A 159 6.15 -8.53 -25.47
CA SER A 159 7.04 -8.07 -24.41
C SER A 159 7.35 -6.57 -24.53
N GLN A 160 7.61 -6.08 -25.75
CA GLN A 160 7.85 -4.65 -25.99
C GLN A 160 6.58 -3.83 -25.71
N LYS A 161 5.39 -4.31 -26.09
CA LYS A 161 4.12 -3.65 -25.76
C LYS A 161 3.96 -3.45 -24.26
N VAL A 162 4.28 -4.48 -23.45
CA VAL A 162 4.24 -4.37 -21.98
C VAL A 162 5.17 -3.28 -21.46
N LYS A 163 6.40 -3.21 -21.99
CA LYS A 163 7.38 -2.17 -21.62
C LYS A 163 6.87 -0.76 -21.97
N VAL A 164 6.24 -0.60 -23.14
CA VAL A 164 5.65 0.69 -23.55
C VAL A 164 4.47 1.08 -22.65
N LEU A 165 3.59 0.13 -22.29
CA LEU A 165 2.48 0.41 -21.37
C LEU A 165 2.97 0.73 -19.95
N LEU A 166 4.08 0.13 -19.55
CA LEU A 166 4.74 0.50 -18.29
C LEU A 166 5.28 1.93 -18.37
N ALA A 167 6.00 2.30 -19.44
CA ALA A 167 6.44 3.67 -19.68
C ALA A 167 5.27 4.66 -19.67
N GLN A 168 4.14 4.30 -20.30
CA GLN A 168 2.90 5.09 -20.27
C GLN A 168 2.41 5.33 -18.84
N ALA A 169 2.42 4.28 -18.00
CA ALA A 169 1.97 4.40 -16.61
C ALA A 169 2.89 5.30 -15.76
N LEU A 170 4.20 5.28 -16.04
CA LEU A 170 5.22 6.08 -15.34
C LEU A 170 5.26 7.53 -15.83
N PHE A 171 4.74 7.82 -17.05
CA PHE A 171 4.91 9.10 -17.72
C PHE A 171 4.29 10.29 -16.97
N GLY A 172 5.02 11.39 -16.93
CA GLY A 172 4.58 12.65 -16.36
C GLY A 172 4.47 12.65 -14.84
N ASN A 173 5.19 11.79 -14.14
CA ASN A 173 5.30 11.73 -12.68
C ASN A 173 3.94 11.76 -11.95
N PRO A 174 3.09 10.71 -12.05
CA PRO A 174 1.79 10.68 -11.41
C PRO A 174 1.89 10.75 -9.89
N ASP A 175 0.92 11.41 -9.23
CA ASP A 175 0.85 11.48 -7.76
C ASP A 175 0.55 10.13 -7.10
N ILE A 176 -0.18 9.27 -7.83
CA ILE A 176 -0.54 7.92 -7.38
C ILE A 176 -0.30 6.95 -8.53
N LEU A 177 0.60 6.01 -8.31
CA LEU A 177 0.97 4.99 -9.28
C LEU A 177 0.51 3.61 -8.82
N LEU A 178 -0.31 2.96 -9.62
CA LEU A 178 -0.82 1.60 -9.36
C LEU A 178 -0.22 0.62 -10.37
N LEU A 179 0.54 -0.36 -9.88
CA LEU A 179 1.22 -1.36 -10.70
C LEU A 179 0.73 -2.77 -10.34
N ASP A 180 0.19 -3.48 -11.32
CA ASP A 180 -0.23 -4.87 -11.17
C ASP A 180 0.71 -5.78 -11.93
N GLU A 181 1.58 -6.52 -11.19
CA GLU A 181 2.61 -7.43 -11.71
C GLU A 181 3.55 -6.78 -12.75
N PRO A 182 4.18 -5.62 -12.44
CA PRO A 182 4.96 -4.85 -13.41
C PRO A 182 6.23 -5.58 -13.89
N THR A 183 6.74 -6.55 -13.13
CA THR A 183 7.93 -7.33 -13.47
C THR A 183 7.66 -8.45 -14.49
N ASN A 184 6.37 -8.77 -14.74
CA ASN A 184 6.03 -9.80 -15.71
C ASN A 184 6.43 -9.37 -17.12
N HIS A 185 7.07 -10.28 -17.86
CA HIS A 185 7.56 -10.08 -19.23
C HIS A 185 8.68 -9.04 -19.39
N LEU A 186 9.28 -8.56 -18.30
CA LEU A 186 10.47 -7.72 -18.33
C LEU A 186 11.73 -8.60 -18.30
N ASP A 187 12.78 -8.14 -18.96
CA ASP A 187 14.13 -8.65 -18.84
C ASP A 187 14.84 -8.06 -17.60
N LEU A 188 15.92 -8.67 -17.19
CA LEU A 188 16.62 -8.29 -15.96
C LEU A 188 17.07 -6.82 -15.95
N PRO A 189 17.66 -6.26 -17.04
CA PRO A 189 18.02 -4.85 -17.07
C PRO A 189 16.83 -3.90 -16.90
N ALA A 190 15.66 -4.21 -17.49
CA ALA A 190 14.46 -3.40 -17.33
C ALA A 190 13.89 -3.48 -15.91
N ILE A 191 14.01 -4.65 -15.24
CA ILE A 191 13.62 -4.80 -13.83
C ILE A 191 14.53 -3.95 -12.94
N GLU A 192 15.86 -4.02 -13.12
CA GLU A 192 16.83 -3.24 -12.36
C GLU A 192 16.60 -1.72 -12.53
N TRP A 193 16.32 -1.29 -13.75
CA TRP A 193 15.98 0.11 -14.03
C TRP A 193 14.67 0.53 -13.35
N LEU A 194 13.62 -0.33 -13.41
CA LEU A 194 12.35 -0.07 -12.75
C LEU A 194 12.50 0.03 -11.23
N GLU A 195 13.30 -0.84 -10.63
CA GLU A 195 13.61 -0.80 -9.20
C GLU A 195 14.24 0.54 -8.80
N GLU A 196 15.25 0.98 -9.56
CA GLU A 196 15.93 2.26 -9.31
C GLU A 196 14.98 3.45 -9.50
N PHE A 197 14.14 3.41 -10.54
CA PHE A 197 13.11 4.42 -10.79
C PHE A 197 12.13 4.52 -9.62
N LEU A 198 11.60 3.39 -9.13
CA LEU A 198 10.61 3.38 -8.03
C LEU A 198 11.21 3.74 -6.68
N ILE A 199 12.49 3.45 -6.43
CA ILE A 199 13.20 3.88 -5.20
C ILE A 199 13.32 5.40 -5.15
N ASN A 200 13.55 6.05 -6.31
CA ASN A 200 13.68 7.49 -6.43
C ASN A 200 12.35 8.22 -6.67
N PHE A 201 11.23 7.50 -6.66
CA PHE A 201 9.92 8.06 -6.93
C PHE A 201 9.32 8.66 -5.65
N ASP A 202 9.13 9.98 -5.63
CA ASP A 202 8.73 10.74 -4.44
C ASP A 202 7.24 10.61 -4.07
N ASN A 203 6.40 10.13 -5.00
CA ASN A 203 4.96 10.06 -4.83
C ASN A 203 4.48 8.71 -4.27
N THR A 204 3.16 8.47 -4.26
CA THR A 204 2.58 7.22 -3.74
C THR A 204 2.64 6.12 -4.78
N VAL A 205 3.26 4.99 -4.46
CA VAL A 205 3.26 3.77 -5.29
C VAL A 205 2.52 2.65 -4.57
N ILE A 206 1.64 1.95 -5.29
CA ILE A 206 1.00 0.72 -4.82
C ILE A 206 1.29 -0.36 -5.85
N VAL A 207 2.07 -1.36 -5.47
CA VAL A 207 2.50 -2.41 -6.37
C VAL A 207 2.04 -3.79 -5.89
N VAL A 208 1.50 -4.57 -6.81
CA VAL A 208 1.30 -6.02 -6.64
C VAL A 208 2.41 -6.72 -7.38
N SER A 209 3.14 -7.60 -6.73
CA SER A 209 4.10 -8.49 -7.38
C SER A 209 4.22 -9.82 -6.64
N HIS A 210 4.55 -10.86 -7.38
CA HIS A 210 4.94 -12.17 -6.85
C HIS A 210 6.45 -12.28 -6.61
N ASP A 211 7.22 -11.34 -7.12
CA ASP A 211 8.66 -11.28 -6.92
C ASP A 211 9.00 -10.66 -5.55
N ARG A 212 9.46 -11.51 -4.64
CA ARG A 212 9.82 -11.11 -3.28
C ARG A 212 11.06 -10.22 -3.25
N TYR A 213 12.01 -10.46 -4.14
CA TYR A 213 13.23 -9.67 -4.22
C TYR A 213 12.91 -8.23 -4.61
N PHE A 214 12.10 -8.06 -5.66
CA PHE A 214 11.60 -6.79 -6.11
C PHE A 214 10.85 -6.04 -4.98
N LEU A 215 9.87 -6.70 -4.34
CA LEU A 215 9.11 -6.08 -3.24
C LEU A 215 10.00 -5.69 -2.07
N ASN A 216 10.99 -6.51 -1.75
CA ASN A 216 11.90 -6.23 -0.63
C ASN A 216 12.81 -5.03 -0.88
N LYS A 217 13.18 -4.81 -2.15
CA LYS A 217 14.07 -3.72 -2.57
C LYS A 217 13.35 -2.38 -2.67
N VAL A 218 12.10 -2.39 -3.19
CA VAL A 218 11.36 -1.18 -3.56
C VAL A 218 10.38 -0.74 -2.47
N CYS A 219 9.73 -1.68 -1.76
CA CYS A 219 8.63 -1.33 -0.86
C CYS A 219 9.10 -0.84 0.51
N THR A 220 8.51 0.28 0.96
CA THR A 220 8.65 0.81 2.32
C THR A 220 7.61 0.25 3.28
N HIS A 221 6.47 -0.17 2.75
CA HIS A 221 5.33 -0.71 3.50
C HIS A 221 4.77 -1.95 2.81
N THR A 222 4.23 -2.86 3.58
CA THR A 222 3.59 -4.08 3.08
C THR A 222 2.14 -4.14 3.52
N ALA A 223 1.22 -4.25 2.55
CA ALA A 223 -0.22 -4.43 2.78
C ALA A 223 -0.59 -5.89 2.49
N ASP A 224 -0.99 -6.63 3.51
CA ASP A 224 -1.33 -8.06 3.43
C ASP A 224 -2.84 -8.25 3.33
N ILE A 225 -3.28 -8.93 2.26
CA ILE A 225 -4.67 -9.35 2.07
C ILE A 225 -4.83 -10.79 2.53
N ASP A 226 -5.37 -10.96 3.72
CA ASP A 226 -5.65 -12.30 4.29
C ASP A 226 -7.01 -12.35 4.96
N TYR A 227 -7.73 -13.49 4.78
CA TYR A 227 -9.08 -13.73 5.33
C TYR A 227 -10.08 -12.59 5.12
N GLY A 228 -10.03 -11.92 3.96
CA GLY A 228 -10.95 -10.84 3.60
C GLY A 228 -10.69 -9.51 4.30
N LYS A 229 -9.53 -9.34 4.90
CA LYS A 229 -9.07 -8.08 5.51
C LYS A 229 -7.76 -7.65 4.89
N ILE A 230 -7.49 -6.35 4.92
CA ILE A 230 -6.20 -5.79 4.51
C ILE A 230 -5.54 -5.19 5.73
N GLN A 231 -4.32 -5.63 6.04
CA GLN A 231 -3.52 -5.11 7.14
C GLN A 231 -2.24 -4.47 6.61
N LEU A 232 -1.95 -3.26 7.07
CA LEU A 232 -0.76 -2.52 6.70
C LEU A 232 0.35 -2.72 7.74
N TYR A 233 1.55 -3.03 7.25
CA TYR A 233 2.77 -3.16 8.03
C TYR A 233 3.78 -2.12 7.55
N ALA A 234 4.37 -1.38 8.47
CA ALA A 234 5.49 -0.49 8.17
C ALA A 234 6.77 -1.34 8.08
N GLY A 235 7.32 -1.46 6.88
CA GLY A 235 8.49 -2.27 6.56
C GLY A 235 8.31 -3.03 5.25
N ASN A 236 9.43 -3.55 4.74
CA ASN A 236 9.51 -4.32 3.50
C ASN A 236 8.94 -5.76 3.67
N TYR A 237 9.04 -6.54 2.60
CA TYR A 237 8.53 -7.91 2.58
C TYR A 237 9.17 -8.81 3.66
N ASP A 238 10.48 -8.73 3.89
CA ASP A 238 11.17 -9.54 4.90
C ASP A 238 10.70 -9.22 6.32
N PHE A 239 10.55 -7.94 6.63
CA PHE A 239 9.99 -7.51 7.92
C PHE A 239 8.57 -8.04 8.15
N TRP A 240 7.72 -7.95 7.13
CA TRP A 240 6.38 -8.54 7.19
C TRP A 240 6.44 -10.05 7.42
N PHE A 241 7.30 -10.75 6.67
CA PHE A 241 7.41 -12.22 6.75
C PHE A 241 7.84 -12.66 8.16
N GLU A 242 8.87 -12.04 8.75
CA GLU A 242 9.32 -12.34 10.11
C GLU A 242 8.22 -12.03 11.14
N SER A 243 7.58 -10.86 11.03
CA SER A 243 6.49 -10.44 11.91
C SER A 243 5.29 -11.39 11.84
N SER A 244 4.91 -11.82 10.65
CA SER A 244 3.81 -12.78 10.44
C SER A 244 4.12 -14.15 11.03
N GLN A 245 5.36 -14.65 10.87
CA GLN A 245 5.82 -15.91 11.46
C GLN A 245 5.77 -15.86 13.00
N LEU A 246 6.20 -14.74 13.58
CA LEU A 246 6.14 -14.53 15.02
C LEU A 246 4.70 -14.54 15.54
N LEU A 247 3.78 -13.84 14.87
CA LEU A 247 2.36 -13.82 15.22
C LEU A 247 1.73 -15.22 15.14
N ILE A 248 2.02 -15.98 14.09
CA ILE A 248 1.54 -17.36 13.93
C ILE A 248 2.06 -18.25 15.06
N LYS A 249 3.32 -18.10 15.45
CA LYS A 249 3.92 -18.84 16.57
C LYS A 249 3.23 -18.50 17.89
N GLN A 250 3.02 -17.21 18.17
CA GLN A 250 2.31 -16.75 19.37
C GLN A 250 0.86 -17.25 19.40
N MET A 251 0.15 -17.20 18.28
CA MET A 251 -1.22 -17.75 18.20
C MET A 251 -1.27 -19.25 18.46
N LYS A 252 -0.32 -20.02 17.92
CA LYS A 252 -0.23 -21.47 18.19
C LYS A 252 0.03 -21.75 19.66
N GLU A 253 0.93 -21.01 20.29
CA GLU A 253 1.23 -21.14 21.72
C GLU A 253 0.02 -20.75 22.59
N ALA A 254 -0.66 -19.67 22.27
CA ALA A 254 -1.87 -19.24 22.97
C ALA A 254 -3.00 -20.29 22.87
N LYS A 255 -3.22 -20.85 21.67
CA LYS A 255 -4.16 -21.96 21.46
C LYS A 255 -3.77 -23.20 22.30
N ARG A 256 -2.48 -23.54 22.35
CA ARG A 256 -1.96 -24.65 23.16
C ARG A 256 -2.18 -24.42 24.66
N LYS A 257 -1.89 -23.21 25.16
CA LYS A 257 -2.15 -22.81 26.56
C LYS A 257 -3.64 -22.88 26.88
N ARG A 258 -4.52 -22.36 26.02
CA ARG A 258 -5.98 -22.44 26.17
C ARG A 258 -6.50 -23.90 26.22
N LYS A 259 -5.95 -24.76 25.33
CA LYS A 259 -6.33 -26.18 25.31
C LYS A 259 -5.91 -26.90 26.60
N LYS A 260 -4.68 -26.63 27.10
CA LYS A 260 -4.20 -27.16 28.40
C LYS A 260 -5.04 -26.65 29.57
N SER A 261 -5.40 -25.36 29.61
CA SER A 261 -6.25 -24.78 30.65
C SER A 261 -7.65 -25.38 30.65
N LYS A 262 -8.26 -25.60 29.47
CA LYS A 262 -9.56 -26.27 29.35
C LYS A 262 -9.48 -27.74 29.81
N SER A 263 -8.44 -28.47 29.43
CA SER A 263 -8.22 -29.86 29.87
C SER A 263 -8.04 -29.95 31.39
N PHE A 264 -7.28 -29.03 31.99
CA PHE A 264 -7.10 -28.97 33.46
C PHE A 264 -8.40 -28.65 34.18
N ARG A 265 -9.23 -27.73 33.67
CA ARG A 265 -10.55 -27.41 34.24
C ARG A 265 -11.53 -28.58 34.16
N ASN A 266 -11.42 -29.41 33.11
CA ASN A 266 -12.26 -30.60 32.98
C ASN A 266 -11.81 -31.77 33.90
N LEU A 267 -10.53 -31.82 34.29
CA LEU A 267 -10.03 -32.82 35.25
C LEU A 267 -10.39 -32.49 36.71
N PHE A 268 -10.60 -31.21 37.02
CA PHE A 268 -10.90 -30.73 38.37
C PHE A 268 -12.12 -29.80 38.35
N PRO A 269 -13.33 -30.31 38.11
CA PRO A 269 -14.53 -29.49 37.99
C PRO A 269 -14.90 -28.78 39.31
N ASP A 270 -14.49 -29.31 40.47
CA ASP A 270 -14.86 -28.81 41.81
C ASP A 270 -13.81 -27.88 42.44
N SER A 271 -12.73 -27.57 41.74
CA SER A 271 -11.65 -26.72 42.27
C SER A 271 -11.78 -25.22 41.91
N VAL A 272 -12.97 -24.75 41.53
CA VAL A 272 -13.23 -23.31 41.41
C VAL A 272 -13.51 -22.79 42.83
N PRO A 273 -12.63 -21.97 43.43
CA PRO A 273 -12.95 -21.29 44.66
C PRO A 273 -14.15 -20.39 44.38
N THR A 274 -15.30 -20.71 44.94
CA THR A 274 -16.42 -19.80 45.03
C THR A 274 -15.93 -18.57 45.79
N LEU A 275 -15.87 -17.43 45.11
CA LEU A 275 -15.61 -16.15 45.77
C LEU A 275 -16.60 -16.01 46.93
N PRO A 276 -16.15 -15.74 48.16
CA PRO A 276 -17.04 -15.60 49.29
C PRO A 276 -18.00 -14.45 49.03
N ASN A 277 -19.27 -14.68 49.28
CA ASN A 277 -20.33 -13.68 49.20
C ASN A 277 -19.95 -12.46 50.07
N PRO A 278 -19.85 -11.25 49.52
CA PRO A 278 -19.40 -10.07 50.25
C PRO A 278 -20.31 -9.68 51.44
N ASN A 279 -21.50 -10.32 51.60
CA ASN A 279 -22.45 -10.04 52.66
C ASN A 279 -22.41 -11.07 53.81
N ARG A 280 -21.44 -12.00 53.88
CA ARG A 280 -21.26 -12.86 55.06
C ARG A 280 -20.15 -12.32 55.94
N GLN A 281 -20.47 -11.86 57.11
CA GLN A 281 -19.50 -11.53 58.17
C GLN A 281 -18.68 -12.80 58.50
N PRO A 282 -17.34 -12.69 58.59
CA PRO A 282 -16.49 -13.84 58.91
C PRO A 282 -16.68 -14.26 60.39
N PRO A 283 -16.69 -15.52 60.69
CA PRO A 283 -16.56 -15.98 62.09
C PRO A 283 -15.16 -15.63 62.58
N VAL A 284 -15.13 -15.14 63.82
CA VAL A 284 -13.93 -14.68 64.55
C VAL A 284 -12.92 -15.82 64.68
N SER A 285 -11.63 -15.44 64.43
CA SER A 285 -10.39 -16.19 64.73
C SER A 285 -9.98 -17.32 63.79
N VAL A 286 -9.19 -16.95 62.75
CA VAL A 286 -8.12 -17.82 62.22
C VAL A 286 -6.83 -17.01 62.06
N HIS A 287 -5.81 -17.43 62.77
CA HIS A 287 -4.47 -16.86 62.79
C HIS A 287 -3.74 -17.22 61.48
N TRP A 288 -3.56 -16.26 60.54
CA TRP A 288 -2.85 -16.48 59.29
C TRP A 288 -1.35 -16.21 59.50
N LYS A 289 -0.52 -17.27 59.39
CA LYS A 289 0.92 -17.11 59.16
C LYS A 289 1.13 -16.59 57.75
N LYS A 290 1.79 -15.41 57.63
CA LYS A 290 2.24 -14.82 56.36
C LYS A 290 3.26 -15.74 55.72
N SER A 291 2.93 -16.38 54.59
CA SER A 291 3.92 -16.82 53.62
C SER A 291 3.60 -16.11 52.29
N SER A 292 4.59 -15.32 51.83
CA SER A 292 4.54 -14.44 50.68
C SER A 292 4.45 -15.22 49.37
N TRP A 293 3.33 -15.08 48.67
CA TRP A 293 3.32 -15.23 47.21
C TRP A 293 2.46 -14.12 46.65
N MET A 294 3.12 -13.06 46.24
CA MET A 294 2.47 -11.91 45.58
C MET A 294 2.41 -12.21 44.09
N ILE A 295 1.24 -12.69 43.62
CA ILE A 295 0.97 -12.75 42.19
C ILE A 295 0.51 -11.36 41.75
N CYS A 296 1.38 -10.61 41.07
CA CYS A 296 1.01 -9.37 40.38
C CYS A 296 0.12 -9.72 39.19
N VAL A 297 -1.17 -9.51 39.34
CA VAL A 297 -2.10 -9.42 38.20
C VAL A 297 -2.01 -8.00 37.67
N LEU A 298 -1.36 -7.82 36.54
CA LEU A 298 -1.39 -6.55 35.81
C LEU A 298 -2.76 -6.40 35.13
N PRO A 299 -3.47 -5.27 35.30
CA PRO A 299 -4.69 -5.00 34.56
C PRO A 299 -4.34 -4.73 33.09
N VAL A 300 -5.10 -5.37 32.18
CA VAL A 300 -5.09 -5.04 30.76
C VAL A 300 -5.67 -3.64 30.59
N VAL A 301 -4.81 -2.67 30.34
CA VAL A 301 -5.22 -1.32 29.97
C VAL A 301 -5.50 -1.35 28.47
N SER A 302 -6.77 -1.21 28.10
CA SER A 302 -7.16 -0.87 26.72
C SER A 302 -6.70 0.56 26.46
N ILE A 303 -5.73 0.68 25.55
CA ILE A 303 -5.23 1.99 25.09
C ILE A 303 -6.23 2.53 24.09
N HIS A 304 -7.09 3.44 24.54
CA HIS A 304 -7.73 4.43 23.67
C HIS A 304 -6.71 5.54 23.37
N THR A 305 -6.50 5.77 22.08
CA THR A 305 -5.66 6.79 21.48
C THR A 305 -6.02 8.19 21.96
N SER A 306 -5.04 8.87 22.47
CA SER A 306 -4.74 10.32 22.47
C SER A 306 -4.24 10.79 23.84
N THR A 307 -2.92 10.83 24.00
CA THR A 307 -2.26 11.90 24.80
C THR A 307 -0.73 11.82 24.64
N SER A 308 -0.17 12.97 24.49
CA SER A 308 1.17 13.38 24.17
C SER A 308 2.35 12.63 24.82
N VAL A 309 3.46 12.62 24.07
CA VAL A 309 4.81 12.08 24.34
C VAL A 309 5.43 12.56 25.69
N GLN A 310 4.85 13.51 26.39
CA GLN A 310 5.36 14.02 27.67
C GLN A 310 5.08 13.13 28.87
N THR A 311 4.02 12.33 28.88
CA THR A 311 3.65 11.46 30.00
C THR A 311 4.50 10.19 30.09
N ALA A 312 5.08 9.72 28.99
CA ALA A 312 5.95 8.54 28.99
C ALA A 312 7.33 8.80 29.63
N ARG A 313 7.84 10.04 29.59
CA ARG A 313 9.12 10.42 30.22
C ARG A 313 9.07 10.52 31.74
N LEU A 314 7.91 10.82 32.30
CA LEU A 314 7.73 10.89 33.76
C LEU A 314 7.58 9.52 34.42
N ALA A 315 6.98 8.55 33.75
CA ALA A 315 6.85 7.18 34.27
C ALA A 315 8.18 6.43 34.32
N MET A 316 9.11 6.69 33.41
CA MET A 316 10.45 6.08 33.42
C MET A 316 11.38 6.63 34.52
N LYS A 317 11.18 7.88 34.93
CA LYS A 317 11.98 8.49 36.01
C LYS A 317 11.63 7.96 37.41
N CYS A 318 10.39 7.53 37.63
CA CYS A 318 9.95 6.95 38.90
C CYS A 318 10.40 5.49 39.13
N LEU A 319 10.68 4.74 38.07
CA LEU A 319 11.15 3.36 38.17
C LEU A 319 12.66 3.23 38.44
N TRP A 320 13.46 4.25 38.11
CA TRP A 320 14.92 4.22 38.29
C TRP A 320 15.40 4.73 39.67
N SER A 321 14.53 5.34 40.47
CA SER A 321 14.91 5.86 41.80
C SER A 321 14.71 4.87 42.97
N LYS A 322 14.22 3.64 42.72
CA LYS A 322 13.91 2.65 43.77
C LYS A 322 14.78 1.38 43.78
N THR A 323 15.78 1.27 42.91
CA THR A 323 16.69 0.12 42.91
C THR A 323 18.15 0.57 42.85
N SER A 324 18.66 1.07 43.96
CA SER A 324 20.10 1.11 44.23
C SER A 324 20.35 0.28 45.50
N PRO A 325 21.03 -0.88 45.43
CA PRO A 325 21.57 -1.52 46.62
C PRO A 325 22.85 -0.80 46.99
N ARG A 326 22.88 -0.23 48.21
CA ARG A 326 24.12 0.20 48.84
C ARG A 326 24.96 -1.04 49.16
N LEU A 327 26.10 -1.18 48.53
CA LEU A 327 27.21 -1.98 49.01
C LEU A 327 27.80 -1.25 50.22
N LEU A 328 27.72 -1.82 51.41
CA LEU A 328 28.55 -1.50 52.56
C LEU A 328 29.74 -2.48 52.56
N MET A 329 30.95 -1.93 52.34
CA MET A 329 32.20 -2.59 52.74
C MET A 329 32.42 -2.29 54.21
N ALA A 330 32.75 -3.30 54.95
CA ALA A 330 33.66 -3.33 56.05
C ALA A 330 34.57 -4.55 55.92
#